data_deaaa8be770ee3543a02d7998236d0d2
#
_entry.id   deaaa8be770ee3543a02d7998236d0d2
#
_cell.length_a   1.000
_cell.length_b   1.000
_cell.length_c   1.000
_cell.angle_alpha   90.00
_cell.angle_beta   90.00
_cell.angle_gamma   90.00
#
_symmetry.space_group_name_H-M   'P 1'
#
loop_
_entity.id
_entity.type
_entity.pdbx_description
1 polymer ?
#
loop_
_entity_poly.entity_id
_entity_poly.type
_entity_poly.pdbx_seq_one_letter_code
_entity_poly.pdbx_strand_id
1 'polypeptide(L)'
;PEGSYTNQGNGETFTFQNFPKEQSYDDIYTINATLTDMAGNESNATVTFSVNRFGSVYVFDQTLKDIEGTYIQNEIDVKLQEVNVDSLEHDKIKVVVDTNGTPRTLEEGIDYQVQESGGNGQWYQYDYTIDKSLFAGDGRYIVTLYSEDIAGNVNENIDESKEAEISFGVDKTAPVVIPIDVESNAQYPVDKKAANVTVNDNLV
;
A
#
# COMPACT_ATOMS: atom_id res chain seq x y z
N PRO A 1 -22.15 11.30 14.04
CA PRO A 1 -22.98 12.36 13.45
C PRO A 1 -24.05 12.84 14.44
N GLU A 2 -24.46 14.09 14.30
CA GLU A 2 -25.56 14.67 15.06
C GLU A 2 -26.85 14.61 14.24
N GLY A 3 -27.94 14.21 14.88
CA GLY A 3 -29.27 14.17 14.26
C GLY A 3 -30.14 15.31 14.76
N SER A 4 -30.95 15.87 13.88
CA SER A 4 -32.01 16.82 14.22
C SER A 4 -33.33 16.43 13.60
N TYR A 5 -34.43 16.86 14.24
CA TYR A 5 -35.78 16.59 13.81
C TYR A 5 -36.52 17.90 13.59
N THR A 6 -37.21 18.01 12.46
CA THR A 6 -38.02 19.17 12.13
C THR A 6 -39.41 18.71 11.63
N ASN A 7 -40.47 19.21 12.24
CA ASN A 7 -41.83 19.03 11.76
C ASN A 7 -42.23 20.22 10.88
N GLN A 8 -42.64 19.97 9.64
CA GLN A 8 -43.02 21.00 8.65
C GLN A 8 -44.47 20.79 8.17
N GLY A 9 -45.40 20.57 9.10
CA GLY A 9 -46.82 20.40 8.76
C GLY A 9 -47.13 19.02 8.18
N ASN A 10 -47.08 18.88 6.84
CA ASN A 10 -47.35 17.60 6.18
C ASN A 10 -46.11 16.71 5.98
N GLY A 11 -44.97 17.09 6.53
CA GLY A 11 -43.72 16.35 6.43
C GLY A 11 -42.86 16.52 7.66
N GLU A 12 -42.12 15.49 7.95
CA GLU A 12 -41.08 15.48 8.98
C GLU A 12 -39.74 15.29 8.35
N THR A 13 -38.74 16.08 8.77
CA THR A 13 -37.38 16.02 8.25
C THR A 13 -36.41 15.66 9.37
N PHE A 14 -35.65 14.61 9.17
CA PHE A 14 -34.53 14.23 10.01
C PHE A 14 -33.25 14.62 9.30
N THR A 15 -32.37 15.37 9.99
CA THR A 15 -31.09 15.79 9.45
C THR A 15 -29.97 15.18 10.27
N PHE A 16 -29.03 14.53 9.61
CA PHE A 16 -27.78 14.08 10.18
C PHE A 16 -26.66 14.94 9.64
N GLN A 17 -25.87 15.51 10.54
CA GLN A 17 -24.78 16.43 10.19
C GLN A 17 -23.62 16.30 11.20
N ASN A 18 -22.57 17.11 10.99
CA ASN A 18 -21.42 17.18 11.89
C ASN A 18 -20.73 15.81 12.06
N PHE A 19 -20.45 15.15 10.94
CA PHE A 19 -19.56 13.99 10.95
C PHE A 19 -18.18 14.46 11.40
N PRO A 20 -17.60 13.95 12.50
CA PRO A 20 -16.28 14.31 12.95
C PRO A 20 -15.23 14.12 11.83
N LYS A 21 -14.25 15.04 11.76
CA LYS A 21 -13.20 15.00 10.73
C LYS A 21 -12.00 14.15 11.20
N GLU A 22 -12.27 12.88 11.46
CA GLU A 22 -11.26 11.89 11.82
C GLU A 22 -11.44 10.69 10.90
N GLN A 23 -10.35 10.03 10.52
CA GLN A 23 -10.38 8.88 9.60
C GLN A 23 -11.28 7.74 10.12
N SER A 24 -11.38 7.57 11.45
CA SER A 24 -12.25 6.58 12.08
C SER A 24 -13.76 6.80 11.85
N TYR A 25 -14.14 7.95 11.28
CA TYR A 25 -15.51 8.25 10.88
C TYR A 25 -15.73 8.20 9.37
N ASP A 26 -14.71 7.81 8.61
CA ASP A 26 -14.91 7.46 7.22
C ASP A 26 -15.44 6.04 7.17
N ASP A 27 -16.64 5.88 6.61
CA ASP A 27 -17.36 4.60 6.61
C ASP A 27 -18.57 4.64 5.68
N ILE A 28 -19.21 3.50 5.53
CA ILE A 28 -20.48 3.34 4.87
C ILE A 28 -21.60 3.42 5.92
N TYR A 29 -22.49 4.37 5.75
CA TYR A 29 -23.59 4.65 6.64
C TYR A 29 -24.90 4.19 6.04
N THR A 30 -25.73 3.51 6.83
CA THR A 30 -27.08 3.11 6.44
C THR A 30 -28.11 3.75 7.37
N ILE A 31 -29.04 4.50 6.81
CA ILE A 31 -30.21 5.04 7.50
C ILE A 31 -31.40 4.17 7.17
N ASN A 32 -32.03 3.61 8.19
CA ASN A 32 -33.29 2.89 8.11
C ASN A 32 -34.36 3.75 8.78
N ALA A 33 -35.42 4.06 8.04
CA ALA A 33 -36.58 4.77 8.55
C ALA A 33 -37.83 3.87 8.46
N THR A 34 -38.54 3.75 9.57
CA THR A 34 -39.85 3.09 9.63
C THR A 34 -40.86 4.08 10.13
N LEU A 35 -41.94 4.26 9.41
CA LEU A 35 -43.09 5.11 9.79
C LEU A 35 -44.33 4.26 9.94
N THR A 36 -45.01 4.41 11.07
CA THR A 36 -46.28 3.76 11.31
C THR A 36 -47.33 4.84 11.50
N ASP A 37 -48.44 4.77 10.75
CA ASP A 37 -49.58 5.68 10.93
C ASP A 37 -50.49 5.25 12.12
N MET A 38 -51.43 6.11 12.45
CA MET A 38 -52.38 5.85 13.57
C MET A 38 -53.31 4.65 13.31
N ALA A 39 -53.43 4.19 12.07
CA ALA A 39 -54.19 3.01 11.68
C ALA A 39 -53.35 1.72 11.73
N GLY A 40 -52.03 1.84 12.00
CA GLY A 40 -51.10 0.72 12.06
C GLY A 40 -50.49 0.34 10.74
N ASN A 41 -50.64 1.16 9.69
CA ASN A 41 -49.95 0.92 8.42
C ASN A 41 -48.47 1.35 8.52
N GLU A 42 -47.58 0.53 7.96
CA GLU A 42 -46.14 0.77 8.00
C GLU A 42 -45.58 1.09 6.62
N SER A 43 -44.61 2.00 6.60
CA SER A 43 -43.78 2.29 5.45
C SER A 43 -42.32 2.29 5.88
N ASN A 44 -41.44 1.68 5.04
CA ASN A 44 -40.02 1.56 5.32
C ASN A 44 -39.21 2.20 4.19
N ALA A 45 -38.12 2.88 4.55
CA ALA A 45 -37.12 3.39 3.62
C ALA A 45 -35.72 3.11 4.13
N THR A 46 -34.84 2.74 3.23
CA THR A 46 -33.40 2.53 3.53
C THR A 46 -32.58 3.35 2.56
N VAL A 47 -31.60 4.10 3.09
CA VAL A 47 -30.61 4.86 2.29
C VAL A 47 -29.24 4.50 2.79
N THR A 48 -28.36 4.11 1.87
CA THR A 48 -26.93 3.87 2.14
C THR A 48 -26.10 4.91 1.41
N PHE A 49 -25.10 5.45 2.09
CA PHE A 49 -24.16 6.41 1.53
C PHE A 49 -22.81 6.26 2.23
N SER A 50 -21.73 6.73 1.60
CA SER A 50 -20.40 6.76 2.16
C SER A 50 -20.01 8.14 2.68
N VAL A 51 -19.08 8.17 3.63
CA VAL A 51 -18.29 9.33 4.00
C VAL A 51 -16.84 8.91 3.84
N ASN A 52 -16.16 9.51 2.88
CA ASN A 52 -14.78 9.19 2.51
C ASN A 52 -14.00 10.50 2.30
N ARG A 53 -13.16 10.87 3.24
CA ARG A 53 -12.43 12.15 3.24
C ARG A 53 -10.93 11.96 3.31
N PHE A 54 -10.49 10.75 3.65
CA PHE A 54 -9.09 10.43 3.88
C PHE A 54 -8.54 9.44 2.85
N GLY A 55 -9.43 8.84 2.03
CA GLY A 55 -9.06 7.90 0.97
C GLY A 55 -8.54 6.56 1.50
N SER A 56 -7.63 5.98 0.76
CA SER A 56 -7.16 4.60 0.97
C SER A 56 -6.29 4.41 2.23
N VAL A 57 -6.35 3.19 2.74
CA VAL A 57 -5.44 2.65 3.75
C VAL A 57 -4.65 1.52 3.09
N TYR A 58 -3.31 1.57 3.22
CA TYR A 58 -2.40 0.57 2.65
C TYR A 58 -1.93 -0.40 3.71
N VAL A 59 -1.93 -1.68 3.36
CA VAL A 59 -1.50 -2.76 4.24
C VAL A 59 -0.43 -3.58 3.53
N PHE A 60 0.76 -3.59 4.09
CA PHE A 60 1.85 -4.47 3.69
C PHE A 60 1.85 -5.71 4.57
N ASP A 61 2.11 -6.87 3.97
CA ASP A 61 2.26 -8.09 4.75
C ASP A 61 3.51 -8.06 5.63
N GLN A 62 3.60 -8.98 6.58
CA GLN A 62 4.73 -9.00 7.52
C GLN A 62 6.06 -9.27 6.81
N THR A 63 6.05 -10.08 5.74
CA THR A 63 7.26 -10.39 4.96
C THR A 63 7.88 -9.13 4.37
N LEU A 64 7.04 -8.25 3.79
CA LEU A 64 7.50 -6.99 3.22
C LEU A 64 8.01 -6.03 4.32
N LYS A 65 7.32 -5.95 5.44
CA LYS A 65 7.77 -5.13 6.58
C LYS A 65 9.12 -5.59 7.14
N ASP A 66 9.34 -6.91 7.16
CA ASP A 66 10.58 -7.48 7.69
C ASP A 66 11.80 -7.22 6.78
N ILE A 67 11.58 -7.01 5.49
CA ILE A 67 12.66 -6.74 4.51
C ILE A 67 12.83 -5.26 4.17
N GLU A 68 11.94 -4.40 4.66
CA GLU A 68 11.99 -2.97 4.38
C GLU A 68 13.35 -2.36 4.74
N GLY A 69 13.94 -1.65 3.80
CA GLY A 69 15.26 -1.04 3.94
C GLY A 69 16.44 -2.02 4.03
N THR A 70 16.21 -3.32 3.87
CA THR A 70 17.25 -4.36 3.95
C THR A 70 17.57 -4.97 2.59
N TYR A 71 18.60 -5.83 2.54
CA TYR A 71 18.93 -6.64 1.36
C TYR A 71 18.57 -8.10 1.57
N ILE A 72 18.00 -8.73 0.54
CA ILE A 72 17.66 -10.16 0.51
C ILE A 72 18.40 -10.87 -0.62
N GLN A 73 18.69 -12.17 -0.46
CA GLN A 73 19.41 -12.95 -1.48
C GLN A 73 18.51 -13.41 -2.64
N ASN A 74 17.21 -13.56 -2.40
CA ASN A 74 16.28 -14.08 -3.39
C ASN A 74 15.15 -13.09 -3.60
N GLU A 75 14.78 -12.88 -4.85
CA GLU A 75 13.60 -12.12 -5.22
C GLU A 75 12.31 -12.74 -4.66
N ILE A 76 11.38 -11.88 -4.30
CA ILE A 76 10.05 -12.26 -3.82
C ILE A 76 8.95 -11.55 -4.62
N ASP A 77 7.75 -12.10 -4.65
CA ASP A 77 6.58 -11.34 -5.09
C ASP A 77 6.29 -10.22 -4.07
N VAL A 78 6.07 -9.01 -4.57
CA VAL A 78 5.63 -7.91 -3.72
C VAL A 78 4.11 -7.90 -3.68
N LYS A 79 3.54 -8.09 -2.49
CA LYS A 79 2.10 -8.12 -2.25
C LYS A 79 1.71 -7.00 -1.32
N LEU A 80 0.81 -6.15 -1.79
CA LEU A 80 0.26 -5.07 -0.98
C LEU A 80 -1.26 -5.05 -1.14
N GLN A 81 -1.93 -4.56 -0.13
CA GLN A 81 -3.36 -4.41 -0.10
C GLN A 81 -3.72 -2.94 0.09
N GLU A 82 -4.70 -2.49 -0.67
CA GLU A 82 -5.32 -1.19 -0.52
C GLU A 82 -6.78 -1.38 -0.12
N VAL A 83 -7.21 -0.67 0.91
CA VAL A 83 -8.60 -0.71 1.40
C VAL A 83 -9.17 0.70 1.35
N ASN A 84 -10.36 0.84 0.76
CA ASN A 84 -11.01 2.13 0.62
C ASN A 84 -12.52 2.00 0.89
N VAL A 85 -13.13 3.07 1.42
CA VAL A 85 -14.59 3.14 1.64
C VAL A 85 -15.34 3.07 0.31
N ASP A 86 -14.81 3.74 -0.70
CA ASP A 86 -15.37 3.81 -2.06
C ASP A 86 -14.49 3.07 -3.07
N SER A 87 -15.00 2.85 -4.29
CA SER A 87 -14.20 2.25 -5.35
C SER A 87 -13.11 3.21 -5.84
N LEU A 88 -12.05 2.63 -6.38
CA LEU A 88 -10.99 3.40 -7.04
C LEU A 88 -11.39 3.70 -8.50
N GLU A 89 -10.83 4.80 -9.02
CA GLU A 89 -10.80 5.09 -10.45
C GLU A 89 -9.73 4.22 -11.11
N HIS A 90 -10.13 3.16 -11.83
CA HIS A 90 -9.18 2.17 -12.39
C HIS A 90 -8.10 2.77 -13.28
N ASP A 91 -8.43 3.81 -14.06
CA ASP A 91 -7.47 4.49 -14.93
C ASP A 91 -6.48 5.40 -14.16
N LYS A 92 -6.69 5.57 -12.86
CA LYS A 92 -5.80 6.31 -11.96
C LYS A 92 -4.90 5.41 -11.11
N ILE A 93 -5.10 4.11 -11.15
CA ILE A 93 -4.21 3.16 -10.48
C ILE A 93 -2.90 3.11 -11.25
N LYS A 94 -1.78 3.31 -10.56
CA LYS A 94 -0.46 3.30 -11.14
C LYS A 94 0.53 2.68 -10.17
N VAL A 95 1.18 1.61 -10.59
CA VAL A 95 2.28 0.99 -9.84
C VAL A 95 3.60 1.39 -10.49
N VAL A 96 4.53 1.87 -9.70
CA VAL A 96 5.86 2.26 -10.15
C VAL A 96 6.91 1.45 -9.40
N VAL A 97 7.87 0.90 -10.12
CA VAL A 97 9.08 0.33 -9.54
C VAL A 97 10.27 1.19 -9.95
N ASP A 98 10.95 1.75 -8.98
CA ASP A 98 12.25 2.37 -9.17
C ASP A 98 13.36 1.33 -8.94
N THR A 99 14.24 1.18 -9.90
CA THR A 99 15.41 0.30 -9.81
C THR A 99 16.67 1.15 -9.88
N ASN A 100 17.38 1.27 -8.77
CA ASN A 100 18.63 2.04 -8.68
C ASN A 100 18.49 3.51 -9.16
N GLY A 101 17.38 4.17 -8.86
CA GLY A 101 17.08 5.54 -9.28
C GLY A 101 16.48 5.66 -10.69
N THR A 102 16.06 4.56 -11.28
CA THR A 102 15.39 4.55 -12.60
C THR A 102 13.94 4.05 -12.45
N PRO A 103 12.95 4.95 -12.42
CA PRO A 103 11.55 4.56 -12.25
C PRO A 103 10.97 3.99 -13.56
N ARG A 104 10.16 2.95 -13.41
CA ARG A 104 9.36 2.32 -14.46
C ARG A 104 7.93 2.18 -13.99
N THR A 105 6.96 2.67 -14.77
CA THR A 105 5.54 2.36 -14.56
C THR A 105 5.26 0.95 -15.05
N LEU A 106 4.57 0.17 -14.22
CA LEU A 106 4.21 -1.21 -14.51
C LEU A 106 2.88 -1.27 -15.27
N GLU A 107 2.68 -2.35 -16.02
CA GLU A 107 1.49 -2.64 -16.80
C GLU A 107 0.67 -3.74 -16.12
N GLU A 108 -0.61 -3.43 -15.82
CA GLU A 108 -1.54 -4.40 -15.25
C GLU A 108 -1.77 -5.56 -16.21
N GLY A 109 -1.86 -6.77 -15.66
CA GLY A 109 -2.02 -7.99 -16.42
C GLY A 109 -0.72 -8.55 -17.03
N ILE A 110 0.36 -7.77 -17.04
CA ILE A 110 1.69 -8.16 -17.52
C ILE A 110 2.70 -8.19 -16.37
N ASP A 111 2.92 -7.04 -15.73
CA ASP A 111 3.91 -6.85 -14.67
C ASP A 111 3.32 -7.11 -13.28
N TYR A 112 2.05 -6.83 -13.11
CA TYR A 112 1.33 -7.06 -11.85
C TYR A 112 -0.13 -7.45 -12.10
N GLN A 113 -0.75 -8.00 -11.06
CA GLN A 113 -2.17 -8.33 -11.01
C GLN A 113 -2.83 -7.54 -9.88
N VAL A 114 -4.07 -7.11 -10.09
CA VAL A 114 -4.93 -6.57 -9.05
C VAL A 114 -6.19 -7.41 -8.94
N GLN A 115 -6.58 -7.74 -7.71
CA GLN A 115 -7.83 -8.42 -7.41
C GLN A 115 -8.69 -7.51 -6.55
N GLU A 116 -9.84 -7.12 -7.09
CA GLU A 116 -10.82 -6.31 -6.39
C GLU A 116 -11.84 -7.19 -5.67
N SER A 117 -12.24 -6.77 -4.48
CA SER A 117 -13.34 -7.35 -3.71
C SER A 117 -14.05 -6.28 -2.87
N GLY A 118 -15.19 -6.62 -2.27
CA GLY A 118 -15.99 -5.67 -1.49
C GLY A 118 -17.10 -5.00 -2.31
N GLY A 119 -17.45 -3.76 -1.96
CA GLY A 119 -18.63 -3.07 -2.51
C GLY A 119 -19.95 -3.56 -1.90
N ASN A 120 -21.08 -3.09 -2.45
CA ASN A 120 -22.41 -3.45 -1.97
C ASN A 120 -22.63 -3.20 -0.46
N GLY A 121 -22.15 -2.07 0.04
CA GLY A 121 -22.25 -1.71 1.46
C GLY A 121 -21.10 -2.22 2.33
N GLN A 122 -20.04 -2.71 1.72
CA GLN A 122 -18.77 -3.04 2.34
C GLN A 122 -17.67 -2.20 1.73
N TRP A 123 -16.59 -1.99 2.47
CA TRP A 123 -15.39 -1.35 1.95
C TRP A 123 -14.81 -2.15 0.79
N TYR A 124 -14.23 -1.45 -0.18
CA TYR A 124 -13.48 -2.06 -1.27
C TYR A 124 -12.10 -2.47 -0.81
N GLN A 125 -11.61 -3.57 -1.36
CA GLN A 125 -10.27 -4.08 -1.14
C GLN A 125 -9.64 -4.43 -2.48
N TYR A 126 -8.42 -3.99 -2.67
CA TYR A 126 -7.59 -4.23 -3.85
C TYR A 126 -6.31 -4.92 -3.41
N ASP A 127 -6.13 -6.17 -3.85
CA ASP A 127 -4.96 -6.97 -3.55
C ASP A 127 -4.04 -6.95 -4.78
N TYR A 128 -2.89 -6.29 -4.66
CA TYR A 128 -1.89 -6.18 -5.70
C TYR A 128 -0.84 -7.26 -5.52
N THR A 129 -0.44 -7.92 -6.63
CA THR A 129 0.67 -8.86 -6.67
C THR A 129 1.59 -8.46 -7.82
N ILE A 130 2.81 -8.05 -7.50
CA ILE A 130 3.87 -7.69 -8.45
C ILE A 130 4.81 -8.88 -8.54
N ASP A 131 5.06 -9.37 -9.76
CA ASP A 131 5.85 -10.58 -9.99
C ASP A 131 7.32 -10.37 -9.62
N LYS A 132 7.87 -11.34 -8.90
CA LYS A 132 9.27 -11.35 -8.44
C LYS A 132 10.30 -11.24 -9.55
N SER A 133 9.97 -11.62 -10.79
CA SER A 133 10.89 -11.51 -11.92
C SER A 133 11.35 -10.07 -12.19
N LEU A 134 10.57 -9.08 -11.75
CA LEU A 134 10.93 -7.66 -11.83
C LEU A 134 12.06 -7.28 -10.87
N PHE A 135 12.33 -8.11 -9.86
CA PHE A 135 13.34 -7.92 -8.83
C PHE A 135 14.50 -8.91 -8.98
N ALA A 136 14.70 -9.48 -10.19
CA ALA A 136 15.68 -10.54 -10.43
C ALA A 136 17.13 -10.10 -10.42
N GLY A 137 17.43 -8.81 -10.64
CA GLY A 137 18.78 -8.24 -10.64
C GLY A 137 19.26 -7.81 -9.26
N ASP A 138 20.58 -7.71 -9.08
CA ASP A 138 21.15 -7.05 -7.92
C ASP A 138 20.85 -5.55 -7.98
N GLY A 139 20.33 -4.98 -6.90
CA GLY A 139 19.98 -3.57 -6.87
C GLY A 139 19.03 -3.20 -5.73
N ARG A 140 18.79 -1.91 -5.63
CA ARG A 140 17.79 -1.35 -4.73
C ARG A 140 16.50 -1.11 -5.51
N TYR A 141 15.40 -1.51 -4.91
CA TYR A 141 14.06 -1.38 -5.46
C TYR A 141 13.19 -0.54 -4.54
N ILE A 142 12.39 0.34 -5.14
CA ILE A 142 11.34 1.08 -4.45
C ILE A 142 10.06 0.83 -5.24
N VAL A 143 9.05 0.30 -4.58
CA VAL A 143 7.72 0.07 -5.15
C VAL A 143 6.76 1.10 -4.58
N THR A 144 6.12 1.88 -5.46
CA THR A 144 5.16 2.91 -5.08
C THR A 144 3.84 2.67 -5.78
N LEU A 145 2.75 2.73 -5.03
CA LEU A 145 1.38 2.67 -5.54
C LEU A 145 0.76 4.07 -5.53
N TYR A 146 0.16 4.46 -6.64
CA TYR A 146 -0.66 5.65 -6.77
C TYR A 146 -2.08 5.25 -7.10
N SER A 147 -3.05 5.88 -6.46
CA SER A 147 -4.48 5.67 -6.72
C SER A 147 -5.29 6.93 -6.45
N GLU A 148 -6.47 6.98 -7.02
CA GLU A 148 -7.50 8.00 -6.76
C GLU A 148 -8.83 7.27 -6.61
N ASP A 149 -9.61 7.63 -5.61
CA ASP A 149 -10.96 7.09 -5.43
C ASP A 149 -12.03 7.97 -6.09
N ILE A 150 -13.24 7.43 -6.23
CA ILE A 150 -14.37 8.17 -6.84
C ILE A 150 -14.83 9.40 -6.04
N ALA A 151 -14.40 9.54 -4.77
CA ALA A 151 -14.61 10.74 -3.96
C ALA A 151 -13.55 11.82 -4.24
N GLY A 152 -12.52 11.50 -5.05
CA GLY A 152 -11.43 12.41 -5.43
C GLY A 152 -10.29 12.47 -4.43
N ASN A 153 -10.18 11.51 -3.51
CA ASN A 153 -9.02 11.40 -2.64
C ASN A 153 -7.88 10.74 -3.42
N VAL A 154 -6.73 11.38 -3.44
CA VAL A 154 -5.50 10.87 -4.07
C VAL A 154 -4.48 10.50 -3.00
N ASN A 155 -3.72 9.43 -3.25
CA ASN A 155 -2.58 9.12 -2.41
C ASN A 155 -1.34 9.84 -2.96
N GLU A 156 -1.02 10.97 -2.40
CA GLU A 156 0.17 11.74 -2.76
C GLU A 156 1.30 11.60 -1.73
N ASN A 157 1.35 10.55 -0.94
CA ASN A 157 2.35 10.39 0.14
C ASN A 157 2.45 11.61 1.09
N ILE A 158 1.33 12.30 1.33
CA ILE A 158 1.32 13.53 2.13
C ILE A 158 1.36 13.24 3.63
N ASP A 159 1.05 12.02 4.02
CA ASP A 159 1.01 11.58 5.40
C ASP A 159 1.80 10.27 5.55
N GLU A 160 2.82 10.28 6.41
CA GLU A 160 3.64 9.10 6.72
C GLU A 160 2.80 7.89 7.20
N SER A 161 1.58 8.12 7.68
CA SER A 161 0.62 7.07 8.05
C SER A 161 -0.06 6.40 6.86
N LYS A 162 0.11 6.93 5.64
CA LYS A 162 -0.49 6.45 4.39
C LYS A 162 0.57 5.97 3.40
N GLU A 163 1.63 5.37 3.88
CA GLU A 163 2.71 4.89 3.03
C GLU A 163 2.23 3.84 2.04
N ALA A 164 2.14 4.27 0.76
CA ALA A 164 1.90 3.40 -0.39
C ALA A 164 3.24 3.02 -1.05
N GLU A 165 4.31 2.96 -0.27
CA GLU A 165 5.67 2.74 -0.75
C GLU A 165 6.39 1.69 0.11
N ILE A 166 7.19 0.84 -0.53
CA ILE A 166 8.12 -0.07 0.14
C ILE A 166 9.46 -0.09 -0.58
N SER A 167 10.55 -0.14 0.18
CA SER A 167 11.91 -0.21 -0.36
C SER A 167 12.66 -1.41 0.18
N PHE A 168 13.39 -2.12 -0.70
CA PHE A 168 14.27 -3.23 -0.34
C PHE A 168 15.38 -3.38 -1.38
N GLY A 169 16.40 -4.17 -1.07
CA GLY A 169 17.45 -4.54 -2.00
C GLY A 169 17.45 -6.04 -2.30
N VAL A 170 17.93 -6.40 -3.48
CA VAL A 170 18.28 -7.78 -3.82
C VAL A 170 19.78 -7.82 -4.09
N ASP A 171 20.45 -8.74 -3.42
CA ASP A 171 21.89 -8.98 -3.58
C ASP A 171 22.16 -10.47 -3.61
N LYS A 172 22.52 -10.96 -4.79
CA LYS A 172 22.85 -12.37 -5.06
C LYS A 172 24.34 -12.58 -5.22
N THR A 173 25.10 -11.49 -5.27
CA THR A 173 26.53 -11.50 -5.55
C THR A 173 27.32 -11.59 -4.24
N ALA A 174 28.07 -12.66 -4.07
CA ALA A 174 28.91 -12.80 -2.89
C ALA A 174 30.09 -11.83 -2.94
N PRO A 175 30.54 -11.26 -1.79
CA PRO A 175 31.69 -10.43 -1.73
C PRO A 175 32.96 -11.19 -2.14
N VAL A 176 33.87 -10.50 -2.83
CA VAL A 176 35.14 -11.04 -3.27
C VAL A 176 36.24 -10.60 -2.33
N VAL A 177 36.98 -11.56 -1.80
CA VAL A 177 38.14 -11.32 -0.92
C VAL A 177 39.43 -11.55 -1.73
N ILE A 178 40.22 -10.52 -1.87
CA ILE A 178 41.48 -10.55 -2.64
C ILE A 178 42.65 -10.29 -1.69
N PRO A 179 43.57 -11.28 -1.50
CA PRO A 179 44.85 -11.04 -0.84
C PRO A 179 45.72 -10.12 -1.73
N ILE A 180 46.31 -9.08 -1.14
CA ILE A 180 47.06 -8.07 -1.93
C ILE A 180 48.57 -8.11 -1.72
N ASP A 181 49.06 -8.63 -0.64
CA ASP A 181 50.49 -8.64 -0.30
C ASP A 181 51.01 -10.00 0.16
N VAL A 182 50.21 -11.04 0.04
CA VAL A 182 50.60 -12.43 0.33
C VAL A 182 50.03 -13.35 -0.75
N GLU A 183 50.83 -14.36 -1.12
CA GLU A 183 50.43 -15.41 -2.06
C GLU A 183 50.20 -16.74 -1.34
N SER A 184 49.30 -17.57 -1.87
CA SER A 184 49.02 -18.89 -1.32
C SER A 184 50.29 -19.78 -1.36
N ASN A 185 50.62 -20.39 -0.26
CA ASN A 185 51.81 -21.26 -0.08
C ASN A 185 53.17 -20.53 -0.20
N ALA A 186 53.22 -19.21 -0.28
CA ALA A 186 54.46 -18.45 -0.30
C ALA A 186 55.15 -18.47 1.08
N GLN A 187 56.51 -18.45 1.06
CA GLN A 187 57.34 -18.35 2.24
C GLN A 187 58.03 -16.99 2.24
N TYR A 188 57.92 -16.26 3.34
CA TYR A 188 58.49 -14.93 3.46
C TYR A 188 59.66 -14.97 4.46
N PRO A 189 60.85 -14.50 4.10
CA PRO A 189 62.04 -14.51 4.94
C PRO A 189 62.02 -13.36 5.99
N VAL A 190 60.89 -13.21 6.69
CA VAL A 190 60.72 -12.17 7.70
C VAL A 190 59.99 -12.75 8.93
N ASP A 191 60.32 -12.26 10.08
CA ASP A 191 59.73 -12.75 11.36
C ASP A 191 58.21 -12.44 11.45
N LYS A 192 57.80 -11.39 10.81
CA LYS A 192 56.41 -10.97 10.75
C LYS A 192 56.07 -10.40 9.36
N LYS A 193 55.06 -10.95 8.74
CA LYS A 193 54.45 -10.44 7.50
C LYS A 193 53.00 -10.07 7.80
N ALA A 194 52.67 -8.81 7.57
CA ALA A 194 51.26 -8.39 7.52
C ALA A 194 50.60 -8.98 6.30
N ALA A 195 49.44 -9.62 6.49
CA ALA A 195 48.61 -10.07 5.39
C ALA A 195 47.43 -9.10 5.26
N ASN A 196 47.39 -8.40 4.15
CA ASN A 196 46.28 -7.51 3.85
C ASN A 196 45.36 -8.16 2.81
N VAL A 197 44.09 -7.87 2.92
CA VAL A 197 43.05 -8.31 1.98
C VAL A 197 42.19 -7.13 1.59
N THR A 198 41.75 -7.14 0.33
CA THR A 198 40.68 -6.24 -0.12
C THR A 198 39.40 -7.05 -0.20
N VAL A 199 38.31 -6.50 0.34
CA VAL A 199 36.96 -7.04 0.20
C VAL A 199 36.21 -6.11 -0.75
N ASN A 200 35.71 -6.66 -1.83
CA ASN A 200 34.90 -5.93 -2.79
C ASN A 200 33.49 -6.55 -2.81
N ASP A 201 32.50 -5.69 -2.74
CA ASP A 201 31.10 -6.01 -2.94
C ASP A 201 30.48 -4.95 -3.87
N ASN A 202 29.49 -5.31 -4.66
CA ASN A 202 28.89 -4.41 -5.64
C ASN A 202 27.79 -3.51 -5.08
N LEU A 203 27.30 -3.80 -3.85
CA LEU A 203 26.19 -3.07 -3.22
C LEU A 203 26.53 -2.49 -1.83
N VAL A 204 27.81 -2.47 -1.44
CA VAL A 204 28.30 -1.88 -0.18
C VAL A 204 28.92 -0.52 -0.42
#